data_b9323fb0b87b8a671890f417fa669532
#
_entry.id   b9323fb0b87b8a671890f417fa669532
#
_cell.length_a   1.000
_cell.length_b   1.000
_cell.length_c   1.000
_cell.angle_alpha   90.00
_cell.angle_beta   90.00
_cell.angle_gamma   90.00
#
_symmetry.space_group_name_H-M   'P 1'
#
loop_
_entity.id
_entity.type
_entity.pdbx_description
1 polymer ?
#
loop_
_entity_poly.entity_id
_entity_poly.type
_entity_poly.pdbx_seq_one_letter_code
_entity_poly.pdbx_strand_id
1 'polypeptide(L)'
;MQNFKEIQETKQNSLGYIATFGELRIKQLEPAKRAQAKREHNSFGLGKTHLQVAAAKYLMKRGYSVLLISDGTFMDDLIAAKMMNDDKKEFNRLLNHAKQVEVLIWDDLGKSKWSEAKENLYYQIIDYRYRHNLPILYSSNEDHETLPEKIGYAAKSRLFGMSKHFLIAVEGEDYREKE
;
A
#
# COMPACT_ATOMS: atom_id res chain seq x y z
N MET A 1 8.71 -18.61 -15.16
CA MET A 1 9.47 -19.34 -14.12
C MET A 1 10.78 -18.65 -13.71
N GLN A 2 11.38 -17.79 -14.52
CA GLN A 2 12.63 -17.07 -14.21
C GLN A 2 12.50 -15.99 -13.14
N ASN A 3 11.35 -15.31 -13.05
CA ASN A 3 11.17 -14.16 -12.15
C ASN A 3 11.08 -14.48 -10.65
N PHE A 4 11.01 -15.76 -10.27
CA PHE A 4 10.93 -16.16 -8.86
C PHE A 4 12.25 -16.59 -8.25
N LYS A 5 13.26 -16.92 -9.05
CA LYS A 5 14.64 -17.04 -8.55
C LYS A 5 15.17 -15.70 -8.04
N GLU A 6 14.80 -14.61 -8.72
CA GLU A 6 15.10 -13.24 -8.29
C GLU A 6 14.46 -12.88 -6.95
N ILE A 7 13.28 -13.42 -6.62
CA ILE A 7 12.63 -13.19 -5.30
C ILE A 7 13.38 -13.90 -4.17
N GLN A 8 14.02 -15.03 -4.43
CA GLN A 8 14.85 -15.72 -3.43
C GLN A 8 16.24 -15.09 -3.29
N GLU A 9 16.78 -14.50 -4.34
CA GLU A 9 18.06 -13.78 -4.30
C GLU A 9 17.88 -12.35 -3.76
N THR A 10 16.69 -11.76 -3.84
CA THR A 10 16.35 -10.44 -3.32
C THR A 10 15.67 -10.46 -1.95
N LYS A 11 16.14 -11.30 -1.02
CA LYS A 11 15.83 -11.12 0.41
C LYS A 11 16.22 -9.72 0.94
N GLN A 12 16.81 -8.89 0.10
CA GLN A 12 17.23 -7.52 0.42
C GLN A 12 16.36 -6.43 -0.21
N ASN A 13 15.41 -6.76 -1.12
CA ASN A 13 14.62 -5.74 -1.82
C ASN A 13 13.12 -6.03 -1.68
N SER A 14 12.38 -5.01 -1.27
CA SER A 14 10.92 -5.05 -1.16
C SER A 14 10.25 -5.45 -2.47
N LEU A 15 9.30 -6.36 -2.39
CA LEU A 15 8.39 -6.70 -3.48
C LEU A 15 7.61 -5.46 -3.94
N GLY A 16 7.57 -5.29 -5.22
CA GLY A 16 7.15 -4.13 -5.92
C GLY A 16 5.73 -3.59 -5.69
N TYR A 17 5.51 -2.49 -6.29
CA TYR A 17 4.39 -1.57 -6.18
C TYR A 17 3.52 -1.60 -7.43
N ILE A 18 2.21 -1.53 -7.25
CA ILE A 18 1.24 -1.32 -8.32
C ILE A 18 0.52 -0.01 -8.04
N ALA A 19 0.86 1.05 -8.77
CA ALA A 19 0.16 2.33 -8.71
C ALA A 19 -0.59 2.59 -10.00
N THR A 20 -1.66 3.34 -9.91
CA THR A 20 -2.38 3.82 -11.08
C THR A 20 -2.03 5.28 -11.34
N PHE A 21 -1.55 5.55 -12.54
CA PHE A 21 -1.24 6.89 -12.99
C PHE A 21 -1.87 7.18 -14.35
N GLY A 22 -2.93 7.97 -14.37
CA GLY A 22 -3.30 8.73 -15.55
C GLY A 22 -2.59 10.10 -15.57
N GLU A 23 -1.25 10.13 -15.35
CA GLU A 23 -0.68 11.28 -14.65
C GLU A 23 0.18 12.24 -15.45
N LEU A 24 0.81 11.83 -16.51
CA LEU A 24 1.71 12.75 -17.24
C LEU A 24 0.99 13.99 -17.78
N ARG A 25 -0.32 13.89 -18.07
CA ARG A 25 -1.14 15.04 -18.48
C ARG A 25 -1.71 15.83 -17.30
N ILE A 26 -1.95 15.18 -16.16
CA ILE A 26 -2.55 15.82 -14.97
C ILE A 26 -1.52 16.70 -14.23
N LYS A 27 -0.23 16.36 -14.29
CA LYS A 27 0.85 17.15 -13.68
C LYS A 27 0.95 18.59 -14.18
N GLN A 28 0.45 18.88 -15.37
CA GLN A 28 0.45 20.23 -15.96
C GLN A 28 -0.78 21.06 -15.56
N LEU A 29 -1.72 20.50 -14.79
CA LEU A 29 -2.93 21.20 -14.40
C LEU A 29 -2.78 21.89 -13.04
N GLU A 30 -3.50 23.01 -12.88
CA GLU A 30 -3.68 23.68 -11.60
C GLU A 30 -4.27 22.74 -10.54
N PRO A 31 -3.92 22.87 -9.23
CA PRO A 31 -4.34 21.94 -8.18
C PRO A 31 -5.84 21.66 -8.12
N ALA A 32 -6.68 22.67 -8.35
CA ALA A 32 -8.15 22.51 -8.39
C ALA A 32 -8.61 21.65 -9.59
N LYS A 33 -7.94 21.78 -10.74
CA LYS A 33 -8.23 21.00 -11.95
C LYS A 33 -7.69 19.57 -11.85
N ARG A 34 -6.62 19.35 -11.05
CA ARG A 34 -6.10 17.99 -10.78
C ARG A 34 -7.12 17.10 -10.09
N ALA A 35 -7.86 17.64 -9.12
CA ALA A 35 -8.91 16.88 -8.41
C ALA A 35 -10.06 16.46 -9.33
N GLN A 36 -10.44 17.31 -10.28
CA GLN A 36 -11.47 17.01 -11.28
C GLN A 36 -10.95 16.01 -12.32
N ALA A 37 -9.75 16.22 -12.85
CA ALA A 37 -9.12 15.32 -13.82
C ALA A 37 -8.87 13.91 -13.23
N LYS A 38 -8.56 13.79 -11.93
CA LYS A 38 -8.49 12.51 -11.23
C LYS A 38 -9.83 11.78 -11.15
N ARG A 39 -10.95 12.51 -11.08
CA ARG A 39 -12.30 11.92 -11.11
C ARG A 39 -12.71 11.48 -12.51
N GLU A 40 -12.20 12.16 -13.53
CA GLU A 40 -12.47 11.88 -14.94
C GLU A 40 -11.53 10.79 -15.51
N HIS A 41 -10.33 10.59 -14.91
CA HIS A 41 -9.44 9.48 -15.24
C HIS A 41 -9.77 8.30 -14.33
N ASN A 42 -10.36 7.30 -14.92
CA ASN A 42 -10.81 6.09 -14.25
C ASN A 42 -9.58 5.32 -13.71
N SER A 43 -9.20 5.62 -12.46
CA SER A 43 -8.17 4.86 -11.73
C SER A 43 -8.77 3.71 -10.90
N PHE A 44 -10.07 3.50 -11.04
CA PHE A 44 -10.83 2.47 -10.33
C PHE A 44 -11.06 1.25 -11.23
N GLY A 45 -11.36 0.10 -10.63
CA GLY A 45 -11.73 -1.10 -11.36
C GLY A 45 -10.64 -1.75 -12.21
N LEU A 46 -9.38 -1.33 -12.10
CA LEU A 46 -8.25 -1.83 -12.89
C LEU A 46 -7.67 -3.17 -12.41
N GLY A 47 -8.35 -3.84 -11.49
CA GLY A 47 -7.95 -5.16 -11.00
C GLY A 47 -6.80 -5.19 -10.00
N LYS A 48 -6.38 -4.04 -9.41
CA LYS A 48 -5.29 -3.97 -8.41
C LYS A 48 -5.48 -4.94 -7.26
N THR A 49 -6.62 -4.86 -6.59
CA THR A 49 -6.98 -5.77 -5.48
C THR A 49 -7.00 -7.22 -5.92
N HIS A 50 -7.48 -7.50 -7.14
CA HIS A 50 -7.49 -8.86 -7.69
C HIS A 50 -6.08 -9.43 -7.85
N LEU A 51 -5.16 -8.64 -8.38
CA LEU A 51 -3.74 -9.02 -8.49
C LEU A 51 -3.09 -9.24 -7.13
N GLN A 52 -3.41 -8.41 -6.13
CA GLN A 52 -2.90 -8.57 -4.77
C GLN A 52 -3.41 -9.85 -4.11
N VAL A 53 -4.69 -10.18 -4.27
CA VAL A 53 -5.26 -11.45 -3.78
C VAL A 53 -4.61 -12.65 -4.48
N ALA A 54 -4.37 -12.56 -5.79
CA ALA A 54 -3.68 -13.62 -6.53
C ALA A 54 -2.23 -13.79 -6.03
N ALA A 55 -1.51 -12.68 -5.79
CA ALA A 55 -0.17 -12.70 -5.21
C ALA A 55 -0.16 -13.29 -3.80
N ALA A 56 -1.13 -12.91 -2.94
CA ALA A 56 -1.29 -13.47 -1.60
C ALA A 56 -1.43 -15.00 -1.65
N LYS A 57 -2.38 -15.49 -2.45
CA LYS A 57 -2.62 -16.93 -2.63
C LYS A 57 -1.38 -17.68 -3.12
N TYR A 58 -0.65 -17.05 -4.05
CA TYR A 58 0.57 -17.63 -4.61
C TYR A 58 1.68 -17.75 -3.56
N LEU A 59 1.91 -16.69 -2.76
CA LEU A 59 2.90 -16.67 -1.70
C LEU A 59 2.57 -17.65 -0.57
N MET A 60 1.30 -17.69 -0.15
CA MET A 60 0.83 -18.64 0.86
C MET A 60 1.04 -20.11 0.43
N LYS A 61 0.79 -20.43 -0.85
CA LYS A 61 1.08 -21.77 -1.39
C LYS A 61 2.57 -22.13 -1.36
N ARG A 62 3.46 -21.16 -1.21
CA ARG A 62 4.91 -21.34 -1.05
C ARG A 62 5.38 -21.33 0.40
N GLY A 63 4.46 -21.29 1.34
CA GLY A 63 4.73 -21.35 2.78
C GLY A 63 5.05 -20.01 3.42
N TYR A 64 4.89 -18.87 2.70
CA TYR A 64 5.05 -17.55 3.32
C TYR A 64 3.83 -17.19 4.16
N SER A 65 4.05 -16.58 5.31
CA SER A 65 3.00 -15.90 6.07
C SER A 65 2.68 -14.56 5.40
N VAL A 66 1.41 -14.36 5.07
CA VAL A 66 0.94 -13.18 4.34
C VAL A 66 -0.19 -12.51 5.12
N LEU A 67 -0.10 -11.20 5.31
CA LEU A 67 -1.18 -10.38 5.80
C LEU A 67 -1.64 -9.44 4.69
N LEU A 68 -2.91 -9.57 4.28
CA LEU A 68 -3.55 -8.65 3.34
C LEU A 68 -4.47 -7.73 4.12
N ILE A 69 -4.24 -6.41 4.01
CA ILE A 69 -5.03 -5.38 4.68
C ILE A 69 -5.56 -4.37 3.66
N SER A 70 -6.77 -3.86 3.93
CA SER A 70 -7.31 -2.68 3.26
C SER A 70 -7.04 -1.45 4.12
N ASP A 71 -6.47 -0.41 3.53
CA ASP A 71 -5.98 0.76 4.24
C ASP A 71 -7.03 1.41 5.14
N GLY A 72 -8.20 1.73 4.59
CA GLY A 72 -9.25 2.43 5.33
C GLY A 72 -9.68 1.65 6.59
N THR A 73 -10.04 0.39 6.40
CA THR A 73 -10.53 -0.49 7.48
C THR A 73 -9.44 -0.74 8.52
N PHE A 74 -8.25 -1.11 8.08
CA PHE A 74 -7.18 -1.48 9.00
C PHE A 74 -6.70 -0.30 9.87
N MET A 75 -6.60 0.90 9.29
CA MET A 75 -6.20 2.09 10.05
C MET A 75 -7.29 2.52 11.05
N ASP A 76 -8.57 2.34 10.71
CA ASP A 76 -9.67 2.60 11.63
C ASP A 76 -9.72 1.57 12.75
N ASP A 77 -9.48 0.28 12.46
CA ASP A 77 -9.38 -0.79 13.46
C ASP A 77 -8.23 -0.53 14.45
N LEU A 78 -7.06 -0.08 13.97
CA LEU A 78 -5.94 0.30 14.83
C LEU A 78 -6.28 1.46 15.77
N ILE A 79 -6.98 2.48 15.29
CA ILE A 79 -7.41 3.61 16.12
C ILE A 79 -8.46 3.15 17.13
N ALA A 80 -9.43 2.35 16.72
CA ALA A 80 -10.45 1.78 17.61
C ALA A 80 -9.80 0.91 18.72
N ALA A 81 -8.90 0.00 18.33
CA ALA A 81 -8.19 -0.86 19.27
C ALA A 81 -7.33 -0.06 20.27
N LYS A 82 -6.77 1.08 19.85
CA LYS A 82 -6.01 1.97 20.73
C LYS A 82 -6.88 2.59 21.86
N MET A 83 -8.17 2.72 21.61
CA MET A 83 -9.16 3.30 22.55
C MET A 83 -9.85 2.23 23.40
N MET A 84 -9.62 0.94 23.16
CA MET A 84 -10.19 -0.15 23.96
C MET A 84 -9.55 -0.19 25.36
N ASN A 85 -10.37 -0.57 26.34
CA ASN A 85 -9.92 -0.74 27.72
C ASN A 85 -9.40 -2.17 27.97
N ASP A 86 -8.38 -2.57 27.21
CA ASP A 86 -7.77 -3.91 27.24
C ASP A 86 -6.24 -3.87 27.44
N ASP A 87 -5.74 -2.82 28.10
CA ASP A 87 -4.30 -2.57 28.26
C ASP A 87 -3.54 -2.53 26.91
N LYS A 88 -4.21 -2.09 25.84
CA LYS A 88 -3.70 -2.02 24.46
C LYS A 88 -3.30 -3.38 23.85
N LYS A 89 -3.83 -4.47 24.36
CA LYS A 89 -3.49 -5.82 23.87
C LYS A 89 -3.85 -5.97 22.40
N GLU A 90 -5.08 -5.62 22.02
CA GLU A 90 -5.54 -5.72 20.63
C GLU A 90 -4.79 -4.77 19.71
N PHE A 91 -4.57 -3.53 20.15
CA PHE A 91 -3.75 -2.58 19.39
C PHE A 91 -2.35 -3.12 19.10
N ASN A 92 -1.67 -3.62 20.15
CA ASN A 92 -0.33 -4.18 19.99
C ASN A 92 -0.33 -5.43 19.10
N ARG A 93 -1.36 -6.27 19.20
CA ARG A 93 -1.52 -7.46 18.37
C ARG A 93 -1.60 -7.09 16.88
N LEU A 94 -2.51 -6.17 16.53
CA LEU A 94 -2.71 -5.72 15.14
C LEU A 94 -1.45 -5.03 14.60
N LEU A 95 -0.90 -4.09 15.36
CA LEU A 95 0.28 -3.33 14.96
C LEU A 95 1.51 -4.22 14.75
N ASN A 96 1.77 -5.14 15.68
CA ASN A 96 2.90 -6.05 15.59
C ASN A 96 2.72 -7.07 14.47
N HIS A 97 1.50 -7.54 14.22
CA HIS A 97 1.22 -8.43 13.10
C HIS A 97 1.57 -7.73 11.76
N ALA A 98 1.12 -6.49 11.56
CA ALA A 98 1.46 -5.73 10.35
C ALA A 98 2.97 -5.43 10.23
N LYS A 99 3.65 -5.21 11.35
CA LYS A 99 5.10 -5.01 11.38
C LYS A 99 5.90 -6.26 11.02
N GLN A 100 5.51 -7.43 11.55
CA GLN A 100 6.38 -8.62 11.64
C GLN A 100 6.03 -9.74 10.65
N VAL A 101 4.83 -9.77 10.07
CA VAL A 101 4.48 -10.76 9.05
C VAL A 101 5.52 -10.79 7.92
N GLU A 102 5.84 -11.96 7.37
CA GLU A 102 6.86 -12.05 6.32
C GLU A 102 6.50 -11.17 5.12
N VAL A 103 5.28 -11.21 4.63
CA VAL A 103 4.81 -10.38 3.52
C VAL A 103 3.56 -9.60 3.92
N LEU A 104 3.65 -8.28 3.87
CA LEU A 104 2.50 -7.40 4.02
C LEU A 104 1.97 -6.99 2.65
N ILE A 105 0.68 -7.22 2.41
CA ILE A 105 -0.03 -6.73 1.23
C ILE A 105 -0.99 -5.64 1.69
N TRP A 106 -0.79 -4.43 1.18
CA TRP A 106 -1.53 -3.24 1.60
C TRP A 106 -2.34 -2.68 0.44
N ASP A 107 -3.64 -2.93 0.47
CA ASP A 107 -4.55 -2.49 -0.58
C ASP A 107 -5.06 -1.07 -0.34
N ASP A 108 -5.16 -0.29 -1.42
CA ASP A 108 -5.66 1.09 -1.42
C ASP A 108 -4.90 2.03 -0.46
N LEU A 109 -3.58 1.89 -0.32
CA LEU A 109 -2.75 2.70 0.57
C LEU A 109 -2.96 4.20 0.36
N GLY A 110 -3.22 4.93 1.45
CA GLY A 110 -3.53 6.36 1.45
C GLY A 110 -5.02 6.67 1.30
N LYS A 111 -5.90 5.64 1.25
CA LYS A 111 -7.36 5.83 1.19
C LYS A 111 -7.95 6.29 2.51
N SER A 112 -7.31 5.95 3.62
CA SER A 112 -7.76 6.36 4.95
C SER A 112 -7.74 7.88 5.10
N LYS A 113 -8.75 8.42 5.76
CA LYS A 113 -8.78 9.85 6.08
C LYS A 113 -7.58 10.21 6.93
N TRP A 114 -6.81 11.21 6.51
CA TRP A 114 -5.61 11.62 7.23
C TRP A 114 -5.90 12.06 8.68
N SER A 115 -5.02 11.68 9.58
CA SER A 115 -4.88 12.26 10.90
C SER A 115 -3.44 12.05 11.39
N GLU A 116 -2.95 12.89 12.28
CA GLU A 116 -1.61 12.77 12.85
C GLU A 116 -1.38 11.39 13.52
N ALA A 117 -2.42 10.87 14.18
CA ALA A 117 -2.35 9.54 14.79
C ALA A 117 -2.13 8.43 13.74
N LYS A 118 -2.81 8.51 12.60
CA LYS A 118 -2.65 7.56 11.49
C LYS A 118 -1.31 7.73 10.79
N GLU A 119 -0.84 8.97 10.59
CA GLU A 119 0.47 9.24 10.03
C GLU A 119 1.58 8.57 10.86
N ASN A 120 1.51 8.69 12.18
CA ASN A 120 2.42 8.01 13.09
C ASN A 120 2.36 6.48 12.97
N LEU A 121 1.18 5.89 12.72
CA LEU A 121 1.01 4.45 12.53
C LEU A 121 1.60 3.98 11.19
N TYR A 122 1.36 4.71 10.11
CA TYR A 122 2.02 4.45 8.82
C TYR A 122 3.54 4.43 8.98
N TYR A 123 4.07 5.47 9.61
CA TYR A 123 5.50 5.55 9.86
C TYR A 123 6.02 4.37 10.67
N GLN A 124 5.36 4.00 11.75
CA GLN A 124 5.78 2.89 12.59
C GLN A 124 5.82 1.55 11.85
N ILE A 125 4.82 1.26 11.01
CA ILE A 125 4.76 0.01 10.25
C ILE A 125 5.83 0.02 9.16
N ILE A 126 5.87 1.07 8.35
CA ILE A 126 6.76 1.15 7.19
C ILE A 126 8.22 1.24 7.62
N ASP A 127 8.56 2.05 8.65
CA ASP A 127 9.92 2.17 9.18
C ASP A 127 10.43 0.85 9.77
N TYR A 128 9.59 0.13 10.54
CA TYR A 128 9.95 -1.18 11.06
C TYR A 128 10.28 -2.15 9.91
N ARG A 129 9.41 -2.24 8.91
CA ARG A 129 9.60 -3.15 7.77
C ARG A 129 10.80 -2.75 6.92
N TYR A 130 11.03 -1.46 6.71
CA TYR A 130 12.22 -0.93 6.05
C TYR A 130 13.51 -1.38 6.74
N ARG A 131 13.60 -1.20 8.07
CA ARG A 131 14.78 -1.57 8.84
C ARG A 131 15.05 -3.07 8.91
N HIS A 132 14.00 -3.88 8.79
CA HIS A 132 14.09 -5.34 8.87
C HIS A 132 14.05 -6.01 7.48
N ASN A 133 14.10 -5.24 6.40
CA ASN A 133 14.02 -5.74 5.02
C ASN A 133 12.80 -6.64 4.77
N LEU A 134 11.66 -6.33 5.40
CA LEU A 134 10.41 -7.07 5.22
C LEU A 134 9.61 -6.47 4.05
N PRO A 135 9.23 -7.26 3.04
CA PRO A 135 8.59 -6.77 1.83
C PRO A 135 7.17 -6.24 2.08
N ILE A 136 6.85 -5.15 1.38
CA ILE A 136 5.50 -4.59 1.29
C ILE A 136 5.07 -4.61 -0.17
N LEU A 137 3.98 -5.32 -0.48
CA LEU A 137 3.27 -5.20 -1.74
C LEU A 137 2.10 -4.25 -1.51
N TYR A 138 2.03 -3.14 -2.22
CA TYR A 138 0.95 -2.18 -2.01
C TYR A 138 0.35 -1.67 -3.32
N SER A 139 -0.92 -1.28 -3.27
CA SER A 139 -1.60 -0.53 -4.30
C SER A 139 -2.03 0.83 -3.76
N SER A 140 -2.06 1.84 -4.61
CA SER A 140 -2.56 3.17 -4.25
C SER A 140 -3.25 3.82 -5.45
N ASN A 141 -4.24 4.65 -5.17
CA ASN A 141 -4.80 5.58 -6.15
C ASN A 141 -4.15 6.97 -6.04
N GLU A 142 -3.25 7.13 -5.08
CA GLU A 142 -2.46 8.34 -4.88
C GLU A 142 -1.14 8.23 -5.65
N ASP A 143 -0.66 9.35 -6.14
CA ASP A 143 0.62 9.46 -6.80
C ASP A 143 1.77 9.76 -5.82
N HIS A 144 2.99 9.91 -6.34
CA HIS A 144 4.15 10.20 -5.52
C HIS A 144 4.15 11.62 -4.93
N GLU A 145 3.27 12.52 -5.41
CA GLU A 145 3.10 13.88 -4.88
C GLU A 145 2.01 13.92 -3.82
N THR A 146 0.91 13.18 -3.99
CA THR A 146 -0.25 13.19 -3.09
C THR A 146 -0.19 12.14 -2.00
N LEU A 147 0.48 11.02 -2.24
CA LEU A 147 0.64 9.97 -1.23
C LEU A 147 1.31 10.48 0.07
N PRO A 148 2.35 11.36 0.03
CA PRO A 148 2.93 11.92 1.25
C PRO A 148 1.95 12.70 2.12
N GLU A 149 0.95 13.34 1.52
CA GLU A 149 -0.10 14.06 2.27
C GLU A 149 -1.04 13.12 3.04
N LYS A 150 -1.04 11.83 2.66
CA LYS A 150 -1.88 10.79 3.25
C LYS A 150 -1.15 9.98 4.32
N ILE A 151 0.09 9.59 4.05
CA ILE A 151 0.86 8.67 4.91
C ILE A 151 2.06 9.32 5.60
N GLY A 152 2.34 10.59 5.31
CA GLY A 152 3.49 11.32 5.79
C GLY A 152 4.73 11.16 4.91
N TYR A 153 5.53 12.23 4.84
CA TYR A 153 6.73 12.29 3.99
C TYR A 153 7.80 11.26 4.38
N ALA A 154 7.97 11.03 5.68
CA ALA A 154 8.96 10.10 6.19
C ALA A 154 8.61 8.63 5.86
N ALA A 155 7.34 8.25 5.97
CA ALA A 155 6.84 6.93 5.58
C ALA A 155 6.98 6.72 4.07
N LYS A 156 6.54 7.71 3.28
CA LYS A 156 6.66 7.69 1.80
C LYS A 156 8.10 7.54 1.34
N SER A 157 9.04 8.28 1.93
CA SER A 157 10.45 8.22 1.53
C SER A 157 11.01 6.80 1.67
N ARG A 158 10.72 6.10 2.77
CA ARG A 158 11.14 4.70 2.99
C ARG A 158 10.47 3.75 2.03
N LEU A 159 9.15 3.87 1.89
CA LEU A 159 8.37 3.02 1.00
C LEU A 159 8.86 3.12 -0.45
N PHE A 160 9.10 4.32 -0.95
CA PHE A 160 9.65 4.54 -2.30
C PHE A 160 11.11 4.08 -2.41
N GLY A 161 11.92 4.26 -1.36
CA GLY A 161 13.28 3.73 -1.32
C GLY A 161 13.31 2.21 -1.51
N MET A 162 12.33 1.50 -0.93
CA MET A 162 12.18 0.05 -1.07
C MET A 162 11.65 -0.38 -2.44
N SER A 163 10.80 0.42 -3.08
CA SER A 163 9.99 0.00 -4.24
C SER A 163 10.33 0.69 -5.56
N LYS A 164 11.26 1.64 -5.60
CA LYS A 164 11.52 2.51 -6.77
C LYS A 164 11.76 1.77 -8.09
N HIS A 165 12.29 0.56 -8.06
CA HIS A 165 12.56 -0.26 -9.24
C HIS A 165 11.40 -1.19 -9.62
N PHE A 166 10.35 -1.24 -8.81
CA PHE A 166 9.22 -2.16 -8.94
C PHE A 166 7.88 -1.45 -9.04
N LEU A 167 7.90 -0.14 -9.31
CA LEU A 167 6.69 0.67 -9.48
C LEU A 167 6.07 0.39 -10.84
N ILE A 168 4.81 -0.04 -10.84
CA ILE A 168 4.03 -0.31 -12.05
C ILE A 168 2.87 0.67 -12.09
N ALA A 169 2.86 1.54 -13.10
CA ALA A 169 1.68 2.34 -13.43
C ALA A 169 0.67 1.46 -14.17
N VAL A 170 -0.58 1.48 -13.73
CA VAL A 170 -1.66 0.73 -14.37
C VAL A 170 -2.70 1.73 -14.87
N GLU A 171 -2.95 1.68 -16.17
CA GLU A 171 -3.96 2.50 -16.86
C GLU A 171 -4.93 1.57 -17.59
N GLY A 172 -6.18 1.99 -17.72
CA GLY A 172 -7.18 1.22 -18.44
C GLY A 172 -8.61 1.65 -18.14
N GLU A 173 -9.54 0.90 -18.71
CA GLU A 173 -10.96 1.06 -18.47
C GLU A 173 -11.39 0.32 -17.18
N ASP A 174 -12.41 0.82 -16.50
CA ASP A 174 -12.98 0.14 -15.33
C ASP A 174 -13.60 -1.20 -15.74
N TYR A 175 -13.02 -2.28 -15.24
CA TYR A 175 -13.53 -3.63 -15.50
C TYR A 175 -14.93 -3.89 -14.92
N ARG A 176 -15.37 -3.09 -13.96
CA ARG A 176 -16.69 -3.23 -13.32
C ARG A 176 -17.80 -2.64 -14.20
N GLU A 177 -17.45 -1.81 -15.17
CA GLU A 177 -18.39 -1.19 -16.13
C GLU A 177 -18.48 -1.97 -17.44
N LYS A 178 -17.69 -3.04 -17.61
CA LYS A 178 -17.79 -3.95 -18.75
C LYS A 178 -18.83 -5.01 -18.42
N GLU A 179 -20.00 -4.90 -19.08
CA GLU A 179 -21.01 -5.96 -19.14
C GLU A 179 -20.55 -7.13 -20.02
#